data_4dfd381bafeeb566dcac9e870fb330ae
#
_entry.id   4dfd381bafeeb566dcac9e870fb330ae
#
_cell.length_a   1.000
_cell.length_b   1.000
_cell.length_c   1.000
_cell.angle_alpha   90.00
_cell.angle_beta   90.00
_cell.angle_gamma   90.00
#
_symmetry.space_group_name_H-M   'P 1'
#
loop_
_entity.id
_entity.type
_entity.pdbx_description
1 polymer ?
#
loop_
_entity_poly.entity_id
_entity_poly.type
_entity_poly.pdbx_seq_one_letter_code
_entity_poly.pdbx_strand_id
1 'polypeptide(L)'
;MLERAELIDYLASGELPVTDWTVGTEYEKHVVDRNGVPLPYATQDDAPSTQGLLQALADHRGWAPVNEGANVIALKKSGASVSLEPGGQIELSGAPLATLTEMSRELDEHVADLQFLSESFGVRWIWSGLNPVAALDDIPWMPKERYGIMRRYLPTRGALAHYMMKTTATVQANLDFRDEADMGHKLRSGMGLSSLVTALFANAPTGAPGLPDYPTNERHRSWRWRVWRDTDPDRCGLLEWVFDGALPTYERWVDYALDVPMFLLQRGERIIDMSGRSFRTFAAQDDAEHESTLDDWELHLSTLFPDVRLKTYLELRSADCVPPRLIPGLPALWKGILYDDAALDAAWDLVKRWTYEERLEHREAACLHGLSAPVPGKRYDSGALAKELVSIARASLPAEESHLLDGLQAIASSGSTSASPRRLRSARA
;
A
#
# COMPACT_ATOMS: atom_id res chain seq x y z
N MET A 1 -23.57 -20.92 8.03
CA MET A 1 -22.53 -20.37 8.93
C MET A 1 -21.17 -20.79 8.38
N LEU A 2 -20.27 -19.87 8.07
CA LEU A 2 -18.92 -20.17 7.59
C LEU A 2 -18.12 -20.94 8.64
N GLU A 3 -17.53 -22.05 8.24
CA GLU A 3 -16.60 -22.82 9.06
C GLU A 3 -15.15 -22.33 8.87
N ARG A 4 -14.33 -22.51 9.91
CA ARG A 4 -12.89 -22.11 9.84
C ARG A 4 -12.14 -22.78 8.68
N ALA A 5 -12.51 -23.99 8.30
CA ALA A 5 -11.93 -24.69 7.16
C ALA A 5 -12.19 -23.96 5.83
N GLU A 6 -13.39 -23.43 5.62
CA GLU A 6 -13.75 -22.67 4.42
C GLU A 6 -12.94 -21.37 4.30
N LEU A 7 -12.58 -20.73 5.43
CA LEU A 7 -11.74 -19.53 5.46
C LEU A 7 -10.29 -19.86 5.09
N ILE A 8 -9.80 -21.03 5.51
CA ILE A 8 -8.47 -21.55 5.14
C ILE A 8 -8.46 -21.92 3.65
N ASP A 9 -9.48 -22.64 3.18
CA ASP A 9 -9.62 -23.04 1.77
C ASP A 9 -9.69 -21.82 0.84
N TYR A 10 -10.34 -20.73 1.29
CA TYR A 10 -10.34 -19.46 0.56
C TYR A 10 -8.91 -18.92 0.35
N LEU A 11 -8.06 -18.95 1.37
CA LEU A 11 -6.67 -18.50 1.23
C LEU A 11 -5.86 -19.46 0.35
N ALA A 12 -6.04 -20.77 0.54
CA ALA A 12 -5.39 -21.80 -0.26
C ALA A 12 -5.81 -21.76 -1.74
N SER A 13 -6.98 -21.24 -2.06
CA SER A 13 -7.42 -21.06 -3.45
C SER A 13 -6.52 -20.10 -4.26
N GLY A 14 -5.67 -19.32 -3.57
CA GLY A 14 -4.65 -18.46 -4.19
C GLY A 14 -3.36 -19.18 -4.57
N GLU A 15 -3.21 -20.47 -4.27
CA GLU A 15 -2.04 -21.25 -4.67
C GLU A 15 -1.99 -21.42 -6.20
N LEU A 16 -0.88 -21.02 -6.80
CA LEU A 16 -0.67 -21.06 -8.25
C LEU A 16 0.66 -21.73 -8.61
N PRO A 17 0.70 -22.55 -9.67
CA PRO A 17 1.97 -23.02 -10.20
C PRO A 17 2.83 -21.82 -10.65
N VAL A 18 4.15 -21.95 -10.51
CA VAL A 18 5.11 -20.86 -10.80
C VAL A 18 4.97 -20.29 -12.22
N THR A 19 4.53 -21.14 -13.17
CA THR A 19 4.29 -20.75 -14.57
C THR A 19 3.16 -19.74 -14.75
N ASP A 20 2.25 -19.65 -13.78
CA ASP A 20 1.04 -18.83 -13.83
C ASP A 20 1.16 -17.58 -12.93
N TRP A 21 2.31 -17.42 -12.26
CA TRP A 21 2.54 -16.27 -11.39
C TRP A 21 2.56 -14.96 -12.15
N THR A 22 1.94 -13.98 -11.54
CA THR A 22 1.78 -12.61 -12.06
C THR A 22 2.35 -11.59 -11.09
N VAL A 23 2.44 -10.35 -11.52
CA VAL A 23 2.76 -9.19 -10.67
C VAL A 23 1.70 -8.14 -10.88
N GLY A 24 1.04 -7.74 -9.80
CA GLY A 24 0.18 -6.55 -9.75
C GLY A 24 0.89 -5.37 -9.11
N THR A 25 0.54 -4.16 -9.50
CA THR A 25 1.08 -2.94 -8.88
C THR A 25 -0.05 -1.99 -8.59
N GLU A 26 -0.11 -1.51 -7.35
CA GLU A 26 -1.04 -0.45 -6.97
C GLU A 26 -0.22 0.82 -6.69
N TYR A 27 -0.71 1.97 -7.13
CA TYR A 27 -0.12 3.22 -6.73
C TYR A 27 -1.09 4.37 -6.69
N GLU A 28 -1.00 5.07 -5.58
CA GLU A 28 -1.79 6.23 -5.24
C GLU A 28 -1.02 7.50 -5.53
N LYS A 29 -1.73 8.58 -5.84
CA LYS A 29 -1.17 9.92 -5.97
C LYS A 29 -2.20 10.96 -5.58
N HIS A 30 -1.71 12.05 -4.99
CA HIS A 30 -2.58 13.19 -4.68
C HIS A 30 -2.76 14.06 -5.93
N VAL A 31 -3.93 14.67 -6.03
CA VAL A 31 -4.26 15.62 -7.09
C VAL A 31 -4.70 16.95 -6.48
N VAL A 32 -4.20 18.04 -7.05
CA VAL A 32 -4.57 19.41 -6.66
C VAL A 32 -4.79 20.27 -7.91
N ASP A 33 -5.52 21.36 -7.77
CA ASP A 33 -5.65 22.35 -8.83
C ASP A 33 -4.30 23.10 -9.04
N ARG A 34 -4.31 24.07 -9.99
CA ARG A 34 -3.13 24.92 -10.28
C ARG A 34 -2.65 25.74 -9.09
N ASN A 35 -3.52 26.02 -8.13
CA ASN A 35 -3.22 26.78 -6.92
C ASN A 35 -2.76 25.92 -5.74
N GLY A 36 -2.81 24.59 -5.88
CA GLY A 36 -2.45 23.63 -4.83
C GLY A 36 -3.61 23.24 -3.92
N VAL A 37 -4.84 23.52 -4.32
CA VAL A 37 -6.05 23.17 -3.57
C VAL A 37 -6.50 21.74 -3.95
N PRO A 38 -6.80 20.86 -2.97
CA PRO A 38 -7.36 19.54 -3.23
C PRO A 38 -8.69 19.63 -3.97
N LEU A 39 -8.94 18.70 -4.90
CA LEU A 39 -10.14 18.73 -5.70
C LEU A 39 -11.34 18.20 -4.89
N PRO A 40 -12.51 18.86 -4.98
CA PRO A 40 -13.77 18.29 -4.49
C PRO A 40 -14.17 17.07 -5.35
N TYR A 41 -15.10 16.27 -4.84
CA TYR A 41 -15.66 15.17 -5.62
C TYR A 41 -16.40 15.67 -6.87
N ALA A 42 -17.29 16.62 -6.69
CA ALA A 42 -18.07 17.25 -7.77
C ALA A 42 -18.11 18.76 -7.59
N THR A 43 -18.30 19.48 -8.66
CA THR A 43 -18.49 20.94 -8.70
C THR A 43 -19.77 21.29 -9.46
N GLN A 44 -20.31 22.47 -9.19
CA GLN A 44 -21.44 23.03 -9.97
C GLN A 44 -20.97 23.83 -11.19
N ASP A 45 -19.69 24.21 -11.20
CA ASP A 45 -19.05 24.99 -12.26
C ASP A 45 -18.07 24.10 -13.04
N ASP A 46 -17.44 24.63 -14.09
CA ASP A 46 -16.41 23.96 -14.89
C ASP A 46 -15.06 23.80 -14.15
N ALA A 47 -15.03 23.98 -12.83
CA ALA A 47 -13.84 23.76 -12.03
C ALA A 47 -13.47 22.25 -11.98
N PRO A 48 -12.17 21.91 -11.87
CA PRO A 48 -11.75 20.52 -11.82
C PRO A 48 -12.29 19.83 -10.56
N SER A 49 -12.77 18.58 -10.74
CA SER A 49 -13.28 17.72 -9.67
C SER A 49 -12.83 16.29 -9.91
N THR A 50 -12.74 15.47 -8.86
CA THR A 50 -12.32 14.07 -9.02
C THR A 50 -13.30 13.27 -9.84
N GLN A 51 -14.61 13.53 -9.76
CA GLN A 51 -15.62 12.95 -10.64
C GLN A 51 -15.38 13.34 -12.12
N GLY A 52 -15.08 14.60 -12.37
CA GLY A 52 -14.78 15.09 -13.72
C GLY A 52 -13.53 14.46 -14.32
N LEU A 53 -12.48 14.23 -13.50
CA LEU A 53 -11.27 13.51 -13.92
C LEU A 53 -11.58 12.05 -14.28
N LEU A 54 -12.36 11.34 -13.45
CA LEU A 54 -12.77 9.96 -13.76
C LEU A 54 -13.58 9.89 -15.04
N GLN A 55 -14.56 10.79 -15.23
CA GLN A 55 -15.37 10.83 -16.44
C GLN A 55 -14.52 11.07 -17.69
N ALA A 56 -13.61 12.05 -17.65
CA ALA A 56 -12.72 12.34 -18.76
C ALA A 56 -11.80 11.16 -19.10
N LEU A 57 -11.32 10.44 -18.10
CA LEU A 57 -10.52 9.24 -18.31
C LEU A 57 -11.35 8.10 -18.92
N ALA A 58 -12.61 7.93 -18.48
CA ALA A 58 -13.53 6.97 -19.05
C ALA A 58 -13.75 7.24 -20.55
N ASP A 59 -14.03 8.49 -20.90
CA ASP A 59 -14.29 8.92 -22.28
C ASP A 59 -13.02 8.82 -23.16
N HIS A 60 -11.85 9.19 -22.60
CA HIS A 60 -10.59 9.19 -23.34
C HIS A 60 -10.06 7.79 -23.67
N ARG A 61 -10.21 6.84 -22.73
CA ARG A 61 -9.61 5.50 -22.84
C ARG A 61 -10.63 4.36 -22.88
N GLY A 62 -11.92 4.65 -22.78
CA GLY A 62 -12.97 3.62 -22.77
C GLY A 62 -12.98 2.76 -21.49
N TRP A 63 -12.70 3.38 -20.35
CA TRP A 63 -12.88 2.73 -19.06
C TRP A 63 -14.35 2.61 -18.70
N ALA A 64 -14.76 1.49 -18.14
CA ALA A 64 -16.12 1.27 -17.65
C ALA A 64 -16.29 1.88 -16.25
N PRO A 65 -17.24 2.81 -16.04
CA PRO A 65 -17.47 3.41 -14.73
C PRO A 65 -18.06 2.40 -13.75
N VAL A 66 -17.60 2.48 -12.48
CA VAL A 66 -18.16 1.78 -11.33
C VAL A 66 -18.83 2.82 -10.44
N ASN A 67 -20.13 2.63 -10.20
CA ASN A 67 -20.94 3.58 -9.47
C ASN A 67 -21.32 3.07 -8.08
N GLU A 68 -21.44 3.98 -7.12
CA GLU A 68 -22.14 3.79 -5.85
C GLU A 68 -23.29 4.82 -5.79
N GLY A 69 -24.50 4.36 -5.96
CA GLY A 69 -25.63 5.23 -6.23
C GLY A 69 -25.43 6.06 -7.50
N ALA A 70 -25.50 7.38 -7.39
CA ALA A 70 -25.27 8.31 -8.51
C ALA A 70 -23.78 8.70 -8.69
N ASN A 71 -22.89 8.23 -7.83
CA ASN A 71 -21.50 8.65 -7.79
C ASN A 71 -20.60 7.66 -8.55
N VAL A 72 -19.81 8.14 -9.51
CA VAL A 72 -18.71 7.36 -10.11
C VAL A 72 -17.58 7.31 -9.11
N ILE A 73 -17.26 6.12 -8.57
CA ILE A 73 -16.26 5.95 -7.53
C ILE A 73 -14.99 5.25 -8.01
N ALA A 74 -15.07 4.58 -9.15
CA ALA A 74 -13.94 3.92 -9.80
C ALA A 74 -14.23 3.70 -11.30
N LEU A 75 -13.20 3.28 -12.00
CA LEU A 75 -13.23 2.84 -13.39
C LEU A 75 -12.59 1.45 -13.48
N LYS A 76 -13.07 0.60 -14.40
CA LYS A 76 -12.49 -0.73 -14.66
C LYS A 76 -12.18 -0.92 -16.13
N LYS A 77 -11.04 -1.58 -16.43
CA LYS A 77 -10.64 -1.95 -17.80
C LYS A 77 -9.62 -3.09 -17.75
N SER A 78 -9.87 -4.18 -18.47
CA SER A 78 -8.90 -5.26 -18.72
C SER A 78 -8.17 -5.79 -17.47
N GLY A 79 -8.89 -5.97 -16.36
CA GLY A 79 -8.32 -6.45 -15.10
C GLY A 79 -7.74 -5.35 -14.19
N ALA A 80 -7.54 -4.14 -14.71
CA ALA A 80 -7.10 -2.99 -13.92
C ALA A 80 -8.29 -2.12 -13.46
N SER A 81 -8.05 -1.31 -12.43
CA SER A 81 -9.00 -0.29 -11.98
C SER A 81 -8.32 1.04 -11.64
N VAL A 82 -9.06 2.14 -11.84
CA VAL A 82 -8.70 3.46 -11.30
C VAL A 82 -9.75 3.86 -10.29
N SER A 83 -9.35 4.12 -9.04
CA SER A 83 -10.30 4.39 -7.96
C SER A 83 -9.97 5.67 -7.19
N LEU A 84 -10.96 6.13 -6.39
CA LEU A 84 -10.80 7.25 -5.47
C LEU A 84 -10.54 6.70 -4.06
N GLU A 85 -9.50 7.21 -3.42
CA GLU A 85 -9.23 7.02 -2.01
C GLU A 85 -9.90 8.10 -1.16
N PRO A 86 -10.04 7.95 0.19
CA PRO A 86 -10.90 8.80 1.02
C PRO A 86 -10.69 10.31 0.89
N GLY A 87 -9.47 10.75 0.62
CA GLY A 87 -9.10 12.15 0.43
C GLY A 87 -8.99 12.59 -1.03
N GLY A 88 -9.52 11.78 -1.97
CA GLY A 88 -9.46 12.07 -3.40
C GLY A 88 -8.11 11.71 -4.05
N GLN A 89 -7.27 10.92 -3.35
CA GLN A 89 -6.12 10.31 -4.01
C GLN A 89 -6.66 9.43 -5.15
N ILE A 90 -6.03 9.53 -6.31
CA ILE A 90 -6.35 8.67 -7.45
C ILE A 90 -5.40 7.47 -7.41
N GLU A 91 -5.97 6.29 -7.38
CA GLU A 91 -5.24 5.03 -7.36
C GLU A 91 -5.39 4.31 -8.70
N LEU A 92 -4.28 3.80 -9.25
CA LEU A 92 -4.31 2.71 -10.20
C LEU A 92 -4.06 1.41 -9.43
N SER A 93 -5.00 0.47 -9.49
CA SER A 93 -4.76 -0.94 -9.21
C SER A 93 -4.58 -1.64 -10.55
N GLY A 94 -3.31 -1.93 -10.90
CA GLY A 94 -2.93 -2.52 -12.18
C GLY A 94 -3.44 -3.95 -12.32
N ALA A 95 -3.49 -4.43 -13.57
CA ALA A 95 -3.83 -5.82 -13.84
C ALA A 95 -2.76 -6.78 -13.32
N PRO A 96 -3.11 -8.05 -12.98
CA PRO A 96 -2.12 -9.09 -12.76
C PRO A 96 -1.43 -9.43 -14.09
N LEU A 97 -0.16 -9.08 -14.24
CA LEU A 97 0.61 -9.19 -15.48
C LEU A 97 1.75 -10.19 -15.33
N ALA A 98 2.04 -10.95 -16.38
CA ALA A 98 3.06 -12.00 -16.34
C ALA A 98 4.49 -11.44 -16.23
N THR A 99 4.73 -10.25 -16.77
CA THR A 99 6.07 -9.66 -16.83
C THR A 99 6.10 -8.23 -16.29
N LEU A 100 7.25 -7.83 -15.75
CA LEU A 100 7.49 -6.44 -15.34
C LEU A 100 7.55 -5.49 -16.54
N THR A 101 7.86 -6.00 -17.73
CA THR A 101 7.81 -5.22 -18.97
C THR A 101 6.37 -4.81 -19.31
N GLU A 102 5.42 -5.72 -19.16
CA GLU A 102 3.99 -5.42 -19.34
C GLU A 102 3.50 -4.43 -18.28
N MET A 103 3.86 -4.65 -17.02
CA MET A 103 3.54 -3.75 -15.91
C MET A 103 4.12 -2.34 -16.13
N SER A 104 5.37 -2.23 -16.62
CA SER A 104 5.97 -0.93 -16.92
C SER A 104 5.23 -0.20 -18.04
N ARG A 105 4.74 -0.93 -19.05
CA ARG A 105 3.90 -0.36 -20.13
C ARG A 105 2.56 0.14 -19.61
N GLU A 106 1.88 -0.63 -18.75
CA GLU A 106 0.63 -0.19 -18.09
C GLU A 106 0.86 1.10 -17.28
N LEU A 107 1.96 1.19 -16.55
CA LEU A 107 2.33 2.40 -15.83
C LEU A 107 2.58 3.59 -16.76
N ASP A 108 3.32 3.39 -17.86
CA ASP A 108 3.60 4.46 -18.84
C ASP A 108 2.30 4.98 -19.49
N GLU A 109 1.38 4.07 -19.81
CA GLU A 109 0.05 4.43 -20.32
C GLU A 109 -0.73 5.27 -19.31
N HIS A 110 -0.72 4.85 -18.03
CA HIS A 110 -1.40 5.62 -16.99
C HIS A 110 -0.74 6.98 -16.74
N VAL A 111 0.57 7.09 -16.80
CA VAL A 111 1.28 8.38 -16.68
C VAL A 111 0.91 9.31 -17.83
N ALA A 112 0.75 8.78 -19.06
CA ALA A 112 0.25 9.56 -20.20
C ALA A 112 -1.20 10.02 -19.97
N ASP A 113 -2.05 9.21 -19.38
CA ASP A 113 -3.41 9.59 -18.99
C ASP A 113 -3.43 10.72 -17.95
N LEU A 114 -2.55 10.64 -16.95
CA LEU A 114 -2.40 11.72 -15.96
C LEU A 114 -1.93 13.03 -16.61
N GLN A 115 -1.05 12.96 -17.62
CA GLN A 115 -0.63 14.13 -18.39
C GLN A 115 -1.81 14.72 -19.17
N PHE A 116 -2.59 13.89 -19.85
CA PHE A 116 -3.83 14.33 -20.54
C PHE A 116 -4.77 15.07 -19.58
N LEU A 117 -5.00 14.51 -18.37
CA LEU A 117 -5.85 15.15 -17.37
C LEU A 117 -5.25 16.49 -16.87
N SER A 118 -3.92 16.56 -16.73
CA SER A 118 -3.23 17.82 -16.34
C SER A 118 -3.43 18.91 -17.37
N GLU A 119 -3.28 18.59 -18.64
CA GLU A 119 -3.45 19.52 -19.76
C GLU A 119 -4.92 19.98 -19.93
N SER A 120 -5.86 19.04 -19.77
CA SER A 120 -7.29 19.31 -19.95
C SER A 120 -7.92 20.11 -18.81
N PHE A 121 -7.51 19.84 -17.56
CA PHE A 121 -8.15 20.40 -16.37
C PHE A 121 -7.25 21.36 -15.57
N GLY A 122 -5.97 21.49 -15.94
CA GLY A 122 -5.02 22.33 -15.21
C GLY A 122 -4.68 21.80 -13.80
N VAL A 123 -4.76 20.47 -13.61
CA VAL A 123 -4.43 19.84 -12.34
C VAL A 123 -2.97 19.46 -12.26
N ARG A 124 -2.47 19.22 -11.02
CA ARG A 124 -1.11 18.80 -10.74
C ARG A 124 -1.11 17.58 -9.84
N TRP A 125 -0.19 16.65 -10.10
CA TRP A 125 0.00 15.43 -9.34
C TRP A 125 1.12 15.61 -8.30
N ILE A 126 0.88 15.14 -7.08
CA ILE A 126 1.87 15.15 -6.00
C ILE A 126 2.27 13.71 -5.73
N TRP A 127 3.53 13.42 -6.03
CA TRP A 127 4.17 12.13 -5.85
C TRP A 127 4.90 12.10 -4.50
N SER A 128 4.15 11.95 -3.43
CA SER A 128 4.66 11.93 -2.05
C SER A 128 3.86 10.96 -1.21
N GLY A 129 4.51 10.29 -0.27
CA GLY A 129 3.85 9.40 0.67
C GLY A 129 2.86 10.11 1.61
N LEU A 130 2.96 11.43 1.76
CA LEU A 130 2.00 12.26 2.49
C LEU A 130 1.72 13.54 1.72
N ASN A 131 0.47 14.03 1.75
CA ASN A 131 0.09 15.32 1.15
C ASN A 131 0.75 16.49 1.92
N PRO A 132 1.69 17.22 1.32
CA PRO A 132 2.43 18.26 2.03
C PRO A 132 1.80 19.65 1.92
N VAL A 133 0.69 19.82 1.19
CA VAL A 133 0.20 21.14 0.78
C VAL A 133 -1.13 21.54 1.42
N ALA A 134 -1.95 20.58 1.83
CA ALA A 134 -3.29 20.84 2.36
C ALA A 134 -3.42 20.42 3.83
N ALA A 135 -4.11 21.23 4.62
CA ALA A 135 -4.52 20.84 5.96
C ALA A 135 -5.61 19.76 5.89
N LEU A 136 -5.72 18.98 6.96
CA LEU A 136 -6.67 17.86 7.01
C LEU A 136 -8.11 18.28 6.69
N ASP A 137 -8.54 19.43 7.21
CA ASP A 137 -9.91 19.92 7.03
C ASP A 137 -10.17 20.46 5.62
N ASP A 138 -9.12 20.89 4.90
CA ASP A 138 -9.22 21.40 3.52
C ASP A 138 -9.36 20.29 2.48
N ILE A 139 -9.06 19.04 2.86
CA ILE A 139 -9.17 17.90 1.96
C ILE A 139 -10.60 17.35 2.00
N PRO A 140 -11.34 17.34 0.89
CA PRO A 140 -12.70 16.78 0.84
C PRO A 140 -12.75 15.28 1.10
N TRP A 141 -13.87 14.78 1.59
CA TRP A 141 -14.15 13.34 1.66
C TRP A 141 -14.79 12.88 0.35
N MET A 142 -14.32 11.75 -0.15
CA MET A 142 -14.94 11.10 -1.30
C MET A 142 -16.22 10.35 -0.90
N PRO A 143 -17.25 10.31 -1.76
CA PRO A 143 -18.58 9.81 -1.43
C PRO A 143 -18.71 8.29 -1.56
N LYS A 144 -17.84 7.53 -0.87
CA LYS A 144 -18.01 6.09 -0.68
C LYS A 144 -18.58 5.85 0.72
N GLU A 145 -19.66 5.08 0.82
CA GLU A 145 -20.37 4.84 2.08
C GLU A 145 -19.46 4.19 3.13
N ARG A 146 -18.60 3.26 2.69
CA ARG A 146 -17.60 2.61 3.56
C ARG A 146 -16.67 3.63 4.25
N TYR A 147 -16.37 4.74 3.60
CA TYR A 147 -15.51 5.78 4.19
C TYR A 147 -16.21 6.52 5.33
N GLY A 148 -17.54 6.64 5.27
CA GLY A 148 -18.33 7.18 6.38
C GLY A 148 -18.21 6.33 7.66
N ILE A 149 -18.21 5.00 7.53
CA ILE A 149 -18.02 4.06 8.64
C ILE A 149 -16.59 4.17 9.19
N MET A 150 -15.58 4.04 8.32
CA MET A 150 -14.16 4.14 8.70
C MET A 150 -13.84 5.49 9.38
N ARG A 151 -14.41 6.58 8.87
CA ARG A 151 -14.26 7.93 9.43
C ARG A 151 -14.76 8.03 10.87
N ARG A 152 -15.83 7.32 11.22
CA ARG A 152 -16.35 7.30 12.61
C ARG A 152 -15.56 6.38 13.52
N TYR A 153 -15.17 5.22 13.01
CA TYR A 153 -14.55 4.18 13.81
C TYR A 153 -13.05 4.40 14.05
N LEU A 154 -12.27 4.64 13.01
CA LEU A 154 -10.81 4.66 13.10
C LEU A 154 -10.25 5.70 14.10
N PRO A 155 -10.83 6.91 14.28
CA PRO A 155 -10.36 7.83 15.32
C PRO A 155 -10.54 7.33 16.75
N THR A 156 -11.33 6.29 16.97
CA THR A 156 -11.43 5.63 18.29
C THR A 156 -10.26 4.67 18.55
N ARG A 157 -9.46 4.37 17.51
CA ARG A 157 -8.33 3.43 17.53
C ARG A 157 -6.98 4.12 17.51
N GLY A 158 -6.85 5.20 16.75
CA GLY A 158 -5.62 5.97 16.62
C GLY A 158 -5.87 7.44 16.31
N ALA A 159 -5.04 8.31 16.89
CA ALA A 159 -5.22 9.76 16.78
C ALA A 159 -4.94 10.31 15.37
N LEU A 160 -4.15 9.59 14.55
CA LEU A 160 -3.80 10.00 13.19
C LEU A 160 -4.62 9.32 12.08
N ALA A 161 -5.70 8.63 12.43
CA ALA A 161 -6.52 7.88 11.50
C ALA A 161 -7.09 8.72 10.34
N HIS A 162 -7.58 9.92 10.59
CA HIS A 162 -8.04 10.80 9.51
C HIS A 162 -6.91 11.30 8.61
N TYR A 163 -5.71 11.52 9.17
CA TYR A 163 -4.53 11.79 8.34
C TYR A 163 -4.20 10.62 7.45
N MET A 164 -4.23 9.38 7.97
CA MET A 164 -4.06 8.19 7.15
C MET A 164 -5.03 8.17 5.98
N MET A 165 -6.32 8.32 6.25
CA MET A 165 -7.35 8.23 5.22
C MET A 165 -7.23 9.30 4.13
N LYS A 166 -6.91 10.54 4.50
CA LYS A 166 -7.00 11.70 3.59
C LYS A 166 -5.66 12.16 3.02
N THR A 167 -4.55 11.83 3.68
CA THR A 167 -3.26 12.45 3.34
C THR A 167 -2.17 11.47 2.93
N THR A 168 -2.34 10.16 3.12
CA THR A 168 -1.31 9.19 2.72
C THR A 168 -1.47 8.72 1.28
N ALA A 169 -0.36 8.36 0.66
CA ALA A 169 -0.31 7.70 -0.63
C ALA A 169 0.88 6.73 -0.70
N THR A 170 0.72 5.63 -1.40
CA THR A 170 1.66 4.51 -1.43
C THR A 170 1.91 3.99 -2.84
N VAL A 171 2.95 3.15 -2.98
CA VAL A 171 3.09 2.16 -4.04
C VAL A 171 3.06 0.79 -3.38
N GLN A 172 2.35 -0.16 -3.97
CA GLN A 172 2.21 -1.53 -3.48
C GLN A 172 2.50 -2.52 -4.61
N ALA A 173 2.91 -3.74 -4.23
CA ALA A 173 3.12 -4.83 -5.17
C ALA A 173 2.38 -6.07 -4.70
N ASN A 174 1.68 -6.72 -5.63
CA ASN A 174 0.90 -7.92 -5.41
C ASN A 174 1.62 -9.09 -6.07
N LEU A 175 1.87 -10.16 -5.30
CA LEU A 175 2.64 -11.33 -5.75
C LEU A 175 2.00 -12.63 -5.30
N ASP A 176 2.11 -13.64 -6.15
CA ASP A 176 1.55 -14.96 -5.97
C ASP A 176 2.46 -15.88 -5.13
N PHE A 177 1.92 -17.01 -4.73
CA PHE A 177 2.61 -18.08 -4.02
C PHE A 177 2.15 -19.45 -4.54
N ARG A 178 3.00 -20.49 -4.37
CA ARG A 178 2.73 -21.83 -4.90
C ARG A 178 2.00 -22.77 -3.94
N ASP A 179 2.23 -22.59 -2.64
CA ASP A 179 1.68 -23.40 -1.56
C ASP A 179 1.79 -22.64 -0.22
N GLU A 180 1.24 -23.20 0.87
CA GLU A 180 1.27 -22.61 2.21
C GLU A 180 2.69 -22.35 2.73
N ALA A 181 3.64 -23.25 2.45
CA ALA A 181 5.01 -23.09 2.91
C ALA A 181 5.70 -21.91 2.20
N ASP A 182 5.54 -21.79 0.90
CA ASP A 182 6.03 -20.67 0.10
C ASP A 182 5.38 -19.34 0.53
N MET A 183 4.06 -19.34 0.72
CA MET A 183 3.32 -18.20 1.28
C MET A 183 3.91 -17.76 2.62
N GLY A 184 4.13 -18.69 3.54
CA GLY A 184 4.67 -18.41 4.87
C GLY A 184 6.09 -17.82 4.81
N HIS A 185 6.96 -18.34 3.94
CA HIS A 185 8.31 -17.79 3.71
C HIS A 185 8.26 -16.38 3.15
N LYS A 186 7.42 -16.14 2.14
CA LYS A 186 7.23 -14.84 1.50
C LYS A 186 6.63 -13.81 2.45
N LEU A 187 5.59 -14.17 3.20
CA LEU A 187 4.95 -13.32 4.20
C LEU A 187 5.94 -12.87 5.27
N ARG A 188 6.69 -13.84 5.85
CA ARG A 188 7.69 -13.56 6.89
C ARG A 188 8.82 -12.67 6.37
N SER A 189 9.35 -12.97 5.20
CA SER A 189 10.43 -12.19 4.59
C SER A 189 9.97 -10.79 4.20
N GLY A 190 8.80 -10.67 3.60
CA GLY A 190 8.19 -9.38 3.25
C GLY A 190 7.99 -8.48 4.48
N MET A 191 7.43 -9.02 5.56
CA MET A 191 7.30 -8.28 6.82
C MET A 191 8.67 -7.96 7.45
N GLY A 192 9.60 -8.91 7.41
CA GLY A 192 10.94 -8.71 7.97
C GLY A 192 11.75 -7.63 7.27
N LEU A 193 11.57 -7.46 5.97
CA LEU A 193 12.24 -6.48 5.14
C LEU A 193 11.48 -5.13 5.04
N SER A 194 10.26 -5.04 5.56
CA SER A 194 9.37 -3.88 5.38
C SER A 194 10.00 -2.56 5.80
N SER A 195 10.70 -2.53 6.94
CA SER A 195 11.38 -1.32 7.42
C SER A 195 12.55 -0.88 6.53
N LEU A 196 13.26 -1.84 5.92
CA LEU A 196 14.32 -1.56 4.95
C LEU A 196 13.75 -1.01 3.65
N VAL A 197 12.61 -1.55 3.19
CA VAL A 197 11.89 -1.01 2.01
C VAL A 197 11.32 0.37 2.32
N THR A 198 10.77 0.60 3.52
CA THR A 198 10.38 1.95 3.97
C THR A 198 11.56 2.93 3.88
N ALA A 199 12.76 2.54 4.34
CA ALA A 199 13.95 3.38 4.25
C ALA A 199 14.35 3.70 2.80
N LEU A 200 14.26 2.71 1.91
CA LEU A 200 14.63 2.82 0.48
C LEU A 200 13.65 3.70 -0.30
N PHE A 201 12.36 3.60 0.01
CA PHE A 201 11.28 4.33 -0.66
C PHE A 201 10.82 5.58 0.10
N ALA A 202 11.51 6.00 1.17
CA ALA A 202 11.13 7.18 1.94
C ALA A 202 10.98 8.42 1.04
N ASN A 203 9.76 8.95 0.95
CA ASN A 203 9.41 10.10 0.11
C ASN A 203 8.29 10.95 0.70
N ALA A 204 8.28 11.12 2.02
CA ALA A 204 7.34 11.99 2.72
C ALA A 204 8.07 12.83 3.79
N PRO A 205 9.02 13.70 3.36
CA PRO A 205 9.86 14.46 4.31
C PRO A 205 9.16 15.64 4.95
N THR A 206 7.99 16.02 4.44
CA THR A 206 7.17 17.14 4.95
C THR A 206 5.86 16.55 5.46
N GLY A 207 5.51 16.85 6.72
CA GLY A 207 4.21 16.55 7.30
C GLY A 207 3.09 17.32 6.61
N ALA A 208 1.86 16.82 6.69
CA ALA A 208 0.69 17.58 6.29
C ALA A 208 0.52 18.81 7.20
N PRO A 209 0.05 19.97 6.68
CA PRO A 209 -0.26 21.13 7.51
C PRO A 209 -1.21 20.72 8.66
N GLY A 210 -0.86 21.14 9.88
CA GLY A 210 -1.64 20.82 11.08
C GLY A 210 -1.41 19.39 11.64
N LEU A 211 -0.55 18.58 11.03
CA LEU A 211 -0.17 17.29 11.62
C LEU A 211 0.57 17.54 12.95
N PRO A 212 0.14 16.89 14.07
CA PRO A 212 0.78 17.09 15.36
C PRO A 212 2.28 16.79 15.29
N ASP A 213 3.08 17.70 15.83
CA ASP A 213 4.54 17.55 15.90
C ASP A 213 4.88 16.30 16.70
N TYR A 214 5.81 15.53 16.16
CA TYR A 214 6.41 14.45 16.91
C TYR A 214 7.32 15.02 18.01
N PRO A 215 7.46 14.36 19.19
CA PRO A 215 8.21 14.91 20.34
C PRO A 215 9.68 15.25 20.05
N THR A 216 10.21 14.78 18.96
CA THR A 216 11.56 15.10 18.48
C THR A 216 11.44 16.12 17.35
N ASN A 217 12.16 17.24 17.41
CA ASN A 217 12.31 18.18 16.30
C ASN A 217 13.05 17.59 15.09
N GLU A 218 13.06 16.27 14.95
CA GLU A 218 13.76 15.55 13.90
C GLU A 218 12.95 15.55 12.61
N ARG A 219 13.64 15.74 11.49
CA ARG A 219 13.04 15.72 10.17
C ARG A 219 12.82 14.28 9.74
N HIS A 220 11.58 13.81 9.71
CA HIS A 220 11.21 12.54 9.16
C HIS A 220 11.64 12.42 7.69
N ARG A 221 11.86 11.18 7.23
CA ARG A 221 11.98 10.81 5.83
C ARG A 221 10.67 10.25 5.30
N SER A 222 9.88 9.60 6.17
CA SER A 222 8.54 9.11 5.87
C SER A 222 7.55 9.48 6.98
N TRP A 223 6.86 10.60 6.82
CA TRP A 223 5.71 10.95 7.66
C TRP A 223 4.52 10.01 7.44
N ARG A 224 4.38 9.42 6.23
CA ARG A 224 3.34 8.42 5.96
C ARG A 224 3.41 7.28 6.97
N TRP A 225 4.58 6.75 7.20
CA TRP A 225 4.74 5.65 8.14
C TRP A 225 4.38 6.07 9.58
N ARG A 226 4.78 7.27 10.02
CA ARG A 226 4.38 7.81 11.33
C ARG A 226 2.86 7.87 11.49
N VAL A 227 2.15 8.26 10.44
CA VAL A 227 0.69 8.33 10.42
C VAL A 227 0.06 6.93 10.54
N TRP A 228 0.54 5.97 9.78
CA TRP A 228 0.06 4.58 9.83
C TRP A 228 0.23 3.92 11.20
N ARG A 229 1.31 4.26 11.93
CA ARG A 229 1.57 3.74 13.27
C ARG A 229 0.50 4.13 14.28
N ASP A 230 -0.16 5.26 14.10
CA ASP A 230 -1.18 5.80 15.02
C ASP A 230 -2.56 5.83 14.34
N THR A 231 -2.90 4.70 13.69
CA THR A 231 -4.17 4.52 12.96
C THR A 231 -5.05 3.48 13.64
N ASP A 232 -4.65 2.21 13.64
CA ASP A 232 -5.36 1.12 14.32
C ASP A 232 -4.39 -0.03 14.61
N PRO A 233 -4.06 -0.28 15.89
CA PRO A 233 -3.07 -1.29 16.27
C PRO A 233 -3.51 -2.73 15.98
N ASP A 234 -4.82 -3.00 15.84
CA ASP A 234 -5.30 -4.36 15.61
C ASP A 234 -5.07 -4.82 14.17
N ARG A 235 -4.96 -3.86 13.22
CA ARG A 235 -4.91 -4.17 11.78
C ARG A 235 -3.72 -3.61 11.04
N CYS A 236 -2.90 -2.72 11.64
CA CYS A 236 -1.80 -2.03 10.97
C CYS A 236 -0.44 -2.52 11.47
N GLY A 237 0.55 -2.53 10.61
CA GLY A 237 1.95 -2.69 10.98
C GLY A 237 2.47 -4.12 10.94
N LEU A 238 3.46 -4.43 11.77
CA LEU A 238 4.04 -5.76 11.87
C LEU A 238 3.20 -6.64 12.79
N LEU A 239 3.08 -7.90 12.43
CA LEU A 239 2.41 -8.93 13.23
C LEU A 239 3.46 -9.73 14.01
N GLU A 240 3.46 -9.62 15.33
CA GLU A 240 4.46 -10.24 16.23
C GLU A 240 4.57 -11.74 15.99
N TRP A 241 3.43 -12.43 15.86
CA TRP A 241 3.37 -13.88 15.69
C TRP A 241 4.07 -14.39 14.41
N VAL A 242 4.32 -13.52 13.43
CA VAL A 242 5.09 -13.89 12.21
C VAL A 242 6.56 -14.17 12.52
N PHE A 243 7.06 -13.70 13.66
CA PHE A 243 8.46 -13.77 14.08
C PHE A 243 8.72 -14.65 15.31
N ASP A 244 7.77 -15.44 15.76
CA ASP A 244 7.91 -16.30 16.95
C ASP A 244 8.72 -17.60 16.73
N GLY A 245 9.28 -17.76 15.52
CA GLY A 245 10.12 -18.91 15.14
C GLY A 245 9.39 -19.95 14.29
N ALA A 246 8.07 -20.04 14.36
CA ALA A 246 7.29 -20.90 13.47
C ALA A 246 7.05 -20.22 12.11
N LEU A 247 6.91 -21.01 11.04
CA LEU A 247 6.51 -20.50 9.74
C LEU A 247 5.05 -20.04 9.81
N PRO A 248 4.70 -18.87 9.27
CA PRO A 248 3.30 -18.47 9.11
C PRO A 248 2.50 -19.48 8.30
N THR A 249 1.28 -19.79 8.75
CA THR A 249 0.34 -20.69 8.08
C THR A 249 -0.99 -19.98 7.82
N TYR A 250 -1.82 -20.56 6.95
CA TYR A 250 -3.18 -20.04 6.73
C TYR A 250 -3.99 -20.05 8.01
N GLU A 251 -3.86 -21.08 8.84
CA GLU A 251 -4.55 -21.15 10.13
C GLU A 251 -4.22 -19.96 11.03
N ARG A 252 -2.96 -19.60 11.14
CA ARG A 252 -2.51 -18.49 11.99
C ARG A 252 -2.97 -17.14 11.44
N TRP A 253 -3.00 -17.00 10.10
CA TRP A 253 -3.56 -15.80 9.47
C TRP A 253 -5.05 -15.69 9.68
N VAL A 254 -5.80 -16.79 9.53
CA VAL A 254 -7.25 -16.84 9.80
C VAL A 254 -7.53 -16.48 11.24
N ASP A 255 -6.79 -17.06 12.21
CA ASP A 255 -6.98 -16.74 13.64
C ASP A 255 -6.74 -15.26 13.94
N TYR A 256 -5.69 -14.66 13.36
CA TYR A 256 -5.46 -13.21 13.44
C TYR A 256 -6.63 -12.41 12.84
N ALA A 257 -7.00 -12.71 11.61
CA ALA A 257 -8.02 -11.94 10.90
C ALA A 257 -9.41 -12.07 11.52
N LEU A 258 -9.75 -13.25 12.09
CA LEU A 258 -11.01 -13.46 12.81
C LEU A 258 -11.17 -12.53 14.02
N ASP A 259 -10.07 -12.16 14.68
CA ASP A 259 -10.09 -11.36 15.89
C ASP A 259 -10.02 -9.85 15.63
N VAL A 260 -9.60 -9.42 14.42
CA VAL A 260 -9.62 -8.00 14.05
C VAL A 260 -11.07 -7.52 13.94
N PRO A 261 -11.41 -6.36 14.55
CA PRO A 261 -12.75 -5.80 14.44
C PRO A 261 -13.11 -5.43 13.00
N MET A 262 -14.31 -5.81 12.57
CA MET A 262 -14.86 -5.47 11.24
C MET A 262 -15.15 -3.98 11.10
N PHE A 263 -15.25 -3.51 9.88
CA PHE A 263 -15.87 -2.22 9.58
C PHE A 263 -17.32 -2.40 9.13
N LEU A 264 -17.59 -3.30 8.20
CA LEU A 264 -18.86 -3.35 7.49
C LEU A 264 -19.12 -4.73 6.87
N LEU A 265 -20.39 -4.94 6.49
CA LEU A 265 -20.84 -5.95 5.54
C LEU A 265 -21.45 -5.26 4.33
N GLN A 266 -21.51 -5.97 3.22
CA GLN A 266 -22.23 -5.55 2.03
C GLN A 266 -23.35 -6.56 1.69
N ARG A 267 -24.56 -6.04 1.48
CA ARG A 267 -25.72 -6.84 1.05
C ARG A 267 -26.39 -6.13 -0.13
N GLY A 268 -26.05 -6.57 -1.35
CA GLY A 268 -26.42 -5.83 -2.55
C GLY A 268 -25.82 -4.43 -2.54
N GLU A 269 -26.66 -3.40 -2.64
CA GLU A 269 -26.23 -2.00 -2.55
C GLU A 269 -26.12 -1.47 -1.11
N ARG A 270 -26.58 -2.23 -0.11
CA ARG A 270 -26.58 -1.78 1.29
C ARG A 270 -25.23 -2.07 1.94
N ILE A 271 -24.65 -1.05 2.54
CA ILE A 271 -23.50 -1.16 3.45
C ILE A 271 -24.01 -1.16 4.89
N ILE A 272 -23.61 -2.14 5.69
CA ILE A 272 -24.05 -2.34 7.07
C ILE A 272 -22.85 -2.10 7.99
N ASP A 273 -22.99 -1.18 8.93
CA ASP A 273 -21.94 -0.85 9.91
C ASP A 273 -21.80 -2.00 10.94
N MET A 274 -20.63 -2.62 10.97
CA MET A 274 -20.23 -3.69 11.88
C MET A 274 -19.09 -3.28 12.79
N SER A 275 -18.79 -1.98 12.88
CA SER A 275 -17.62 -1.44 13.55
C SER A 275 -17.45 -1.97 14.97
N GLY A 276 -16.26 -2.49 15.25
CA GLY A 276 -15.88 -2.96 16.59
C GLY A 276 -16.27 -4.40 16.90
N ARG A 277 -17.08 -5.07 16.07
CA ARG A 277 -17.42 -6.50 16.21
C ARG A 277 -16.37 -7.33 15.47
N SER A 278 -15.75 -8.33 16.12
CA SER A 278 -14.82 -9.24 15.43
C SER A 278 -15.56 -10.15 14.44
N PHE A 279 -14.86 -10.56 13.36
CA PHE A 279 -15.41 -11.51 12.41
C PHE A 279 -15.75 -12.85 13.09
N ARG A 280 -14.93 -13.28 14.06
CA ARG A 280 -15.18 -14.47 14.89
C ARG A 280 -16.54 -14.40 15.59
N THR A 281 -16.86 -13.28 16.21
CA THR A 281 -18.15 -13.08 16.88
C THR A 281 -19.29 -13.04 15.88
N PHE A 282 -19.09 -12.41 14.72
CA PHE A 282 -20.08 -12.36 13.65
C PHE A 282 -20.37 -13.75 13.08
N ALA A 283 -19.33 -14.52 12.72
CA ALA A 283 -19.49 -15.84 12.14
C ALA A 283 -20.08 -16.89 13.11
N ALA A 284 -19.86 -16.71 14.44
CA ALA A 284 -20.39 -17.62 15.45
C ALA A 284 -21.86 -17.37 15.85
N GLN A 285 -22.41 -16.22 15.49
CA GLN A 285 -23.80 -15.90 15.82
C GLN A 285 -24.72 -16.36 14.71
N ASP A 286 -25.78 -17.06 15.13
CA ASP A 286 -26.91 -17.42 14.26
C ASP A 286 -27.79 -16.17 14.07
N ASP A 287 -27.26 -15.19 13.31
CA ASP A 287 -27.96 -13.96 13.00
C ASP A 287 -28.86 -14.22 11.80
N ALA A 288 -30.17 -14.39 12.06
CA ALA A 288 -31.14 -14.67 11.02
C ALA A 288 -31.24 -13.56 9.93
N GLU A 289 -30.73 -12.34 10.22
CA GLU A 289 -30.70 -11.24 9.26
C GLU A 289 -29.43 -11.24 8.40
N HIS A 290 -28.30 -11.75 8.94
CA HIS A 290 -26.99 -11.63 8.29
C HIS A 290 -26.15 -12.90 8.47
N GLU A 291 -26.43 -13.93 7.70
CA GLU A 291 -25.56 -15.09 7.60
C GLU A 291 -24.19 -14.71 7.03
N SER A 292 -23.11 -15.23 7.64
CA SER A 292 -21.75 -14.97 7.18
C SER A 292 -21.45 -15.70 5.85
N THR A 293 -20.81 -15.01 4.92
CA THR A 293 -20.48 -15.52 3.57
C THR A 293 -18.97 -15.35 3.27
N LEU A 294 -18.46 -16.06 2.25
CA LEU A 294 -17.09 -15.87 1.77
C LEU A 294 -16.85 -14.44 1.22
N ASP A 295 -17.88 -13.81 0.64
CA ASP A 295 -17.78 -12.41 0.20
C ASP A 295 -17.55 -11.47 1.41
N ASP A 296 -18.15 -11.77 2.56
CA ASP A 296 -17.90 -11.02 3.80
C ASP A 296 -16.48 -11.22 4.30
N TRP A 297 -15.96 -12.44 4.18
CA TRP A 297 -14.57 -12.75 4.53
C TRP A 297 -13.59 -12.02 3.63
N GLU A 298 -13.78 -12.06 2.32
CA GLU A 298 -12.96 -11.34 1.35
C GLU A 298 -12.99 -9.83 1.62
N LEU A 299 -14.18 -9.27 1.83
CA LEU A 299 -14.34 -7.86 2.19
C LEU A 299 -13.62 -7.52 3.50
N HIS A 300 -13.73 -8.37 4.52
CA HIS A 300 -13.02 -8.18 5.79
C HIS A 300 -11.51 -8.22 5.61
N LEU A 301 -10.95 -9.20 4.90
CA LEU A 301 -9.52 -9.26 4.58
C LEU A 301 -9.02 -8.00 3.87
N SER A 302 -9.85 -7.39 3.01
CA SER A 302 -9.52 -6.13 2.33
C SER A 302 -9.38 -4.94 3.29
N THR A 303 -9.89 -5.05 4.51
CA THR A 303 -9.84 -4.01 5.56
C THR A 303 -8.71 -4.20 6.57
N LEU A 304 -7.86 -5.21 6.40
CA LEU A 304 -6.65 -5.41 7.19
C LEU A 304 -5.50 -4.64 6.52
N PHE A 305 -4.67 -3.96 7.30
CA PHE A 305 -3.62 -3.08 6.80
C PHE A 305 -2.23 -3.38 7.40
N PRO A 306 -1.82 -4.65 7.57
CA PRO A 306 -0.46 -4.95 7.98
C PRO A 306 0.53 -4.59 6.86
N ASP A 307 1.83 -4.61 7.14
CA ASP A 307 2.88 -4.29 6.16
C ASP A 307 2.91 -5.24 4.97
N VAL A 308 2.51 -6.49 5.19
CA VAL A 308 2.21 -7.47 4.14
C VAL A 308 0.85 -8.06 4.45
N ARG A 309 -0.07 -7.92 3.52
CA ARG A 309 -1.43 -8.45 3.62
C ARG A 309 -1.55 -9.73 2.81
N LEU A 310 -2.05 -10.79 3.44
CA LEU A 310 -2.43 -12.02 2.74
C LEU A 310 -3.92 -11.95 2.37
N LYS A 311 -4.18 -12.14 1.10
CA LYS A 311 -5.47 -12.50 0.49
C LYS A 311 -5.27 -13.82 -0.28
N THR A 312 -5.81 -13.97 -1.46
CA THR A 312 -5.40 -15.03 -2.39
C THR A 312 -4.05 -14.75 -3.08
N TYR A 313 -3.38 -13.69 -2.65
CA TYR A 313 -2.03 -13.25 -3.02
C TYR A 313 -1.43 -12.43 -1.87
N LEU A 314 -0.15 -12.12 -1.94
CA LEU A 314 0.55 -11.27 -0.97
C LEU A 314 0.65 -9.84 -1.49
N GLU A 315 0.23 -8.88 -0.69
CA GLU A 315 0.27 -7.45 -0.98
C GLU A 315 1.30 -6.75 -0.08
N LEU A 316 2.36 -6.23 -0.69
CA LEU A 316 3.51 -5.59 -0.03
C LEU A 316 3.29 -4.07 0.01
N ARG A 317 3.13 -3.48 1.23
CA ARG A 317 2.53 -2.17 1.46
C ARG A 317 3.45 -1.10 2.05
N SER A 318 4.73 -1.40 2.26
CA SER A 318 5.61 -0.59 3.11
C SER A 318 6.25 0.63 2.42
N ALA A 319 6.06 0.84 1.12
CA ALA A 319 6.65 1.96 0.39
C ALA A 319 5.79 3.22 0.41
N ASP A 320 6.43 4.40 0.47
CA ASP A 320 5.78 5.67 0.16
C ASP A 320 5.48 5.78 -1.35
N CYS A 321 4.50 6.60 -1.72
CA CYS A 321 4.35 7.04 -3.10
C CYS A 321 5.63 7.77 -3.55
N VAL A 322 6.11 7.40 -4.74
CA VAL A 322 7.35 7.95 -5.34
C VAL A 322 7.08 8.45 -6.77
N PRO A 323 7.96 9.30 -7.33
CA PRO A 323 7.82 9.73 -8.71
C PRO A 323 7.78 8.56 -9.71
N PRO A 324 7.06 8.69 -10.85
CA PRO A 324 6.78 7.61 -11.80
C PRO A 324 8.02 6.78 -12.18
N ARG A 325 9.16 7.42 -12.40
CA ARG A 325 10.43 6.72 -12.75
C ARG A 325 10.93 5.72 -11.69
N LEU A 326 10.44 5.78 -10.46
CA LEU A 326 10.84 4.88 -9.36
C LEU A 326 9.78 3.82 -9.05
N ILE A 327 8.55 3.99 -9.52
CA ILE A 327 7.44 3.07 -9.25
C ILE A 327 7.78 1.64 -9.71
N PRO A 328 8.29 1.39 -10.94
CA PRO A 328 8.60 0.03 -11.38
C PRO A 328 9.64 -0.69 -10.52
N GLY A 329 10.45 0.08 -9.81
CA GLY A 329 11.46 -0.48 -8.92
C GLY A 329 10.89 -1.27 -7.75
N LEU A 330 9.68 -0.95 -7.25
CA LEU A 330 9.08 -1.70 -6.13
C LEU A 330 8.65 -3.11 -6.53
N PRO A 331 7.79 -3.31 -7.56
CA PRO A 331 7.43 -4.65 -8.01
C PRO A 331 8.64 -5.43 -8.54
N ALA A 332 9.63 -4.77 -9.16
CA ALA A 332 10.87 -5.41 -9.58
C ALA A 332 11.71 -5.90 -8.39
N LEU A 333 11.81 -5.11 -7.32
CA LEU A 333 12.48 -5.51 -6.09
C LEU A 333 11.82 -6.75 -5.48
N TRP A 334 10.49 -6.71 -5.32
CA TRP A 334 9.76 -7.80 -4.69
C TRP A 334 9.68 -9.06 -5.56
N LYS A 335 9.48 -8.93 -6.88
CA LYS A 335 9.54 -10.08 -7.80
C LYS A 335 10.92 -10.76 -7.73
N GLY A 336 11.99 -9.98 -7.81
CA GLY A 336 13.36 -10.51 -7.75
C GLY A 336 13.69 -11.17 -6.42
N ILE A 337 13.03 -10.79 -5.31
CA ILE A 337 13.24 -11.44 -4.02
C ILE A 337 12.32 -12.64 -3.84
N LEU A 338 11.02 -12.49 -4.13
CA LEU A 338 9.99 -13.46 -3.72
C LEU A 338 9.73 -14.56 -4.77
N TYR A 339 10.18 -14.40 -6.02
CA TYR A 339 9.95 -15.38 -7.10
C TYR A 339 11.16 -16.27 -7.40
N ASP A 340 12.21 -16.17 -6.59
CA ASP A 340 13.38 -17.02 -6.62
C ASP A 340 13.70 -17.49 -5.19
N ASP A 341 13.73 -18.79 -4.96
CA ASP A 341 13.91 -19.38 -3.62
C ASP A 341 15.27 -18.99 -3.01
N ALA A 342 16.34 -18.95 -3.82
CA ALA A 342 17.67 -18.57 -3.32
C ALA A 342 17.75 -17.08 -2.98
N ALA A 343 17.11 -16.22 -3.76
CA ALA A 343 17.00 -14.79 -3.48
C ALA A 343 16.16 -14.52 -2.22
N LEU A 344 15.05 -15.26 -2.05
CA LEU A 344 14.19 -15.18 -0.86
C LEU A 344 14.97 -15.53 0.41
N ASP A 345 15.72 -16.64 0.39
CA ASP A 345 16.56 -17.07 1.51
C ASP A 345 17.67 -16.05 1.80
N ALA A 346 18.37 -15.57 0.78
CA ALA A 346 19.43 -14.58 0.91
C ALA A 346 18.90 -13.25 1.49
N ALA A 347 17.74 -12.79 1.03
CA ALA A 347 17.12 -11.57 1.53
C ALA A 347 16.63 -11.74 2.99
N TRP A 348 16.05 -12.89 3.34
CA TRP A 348 15.69 -13.20 4.72
C TRP A 348 16.90 -13.22 5.64
N ASP A 349 18.06 -13.74 5.16
CA ASP A 349 19.30 -13.83 5.93
C ASP A 349 19.83 -12.46 6.38
N LEU A 350 19.49 -11.38 5.68
CA LEU A 350 19.85 -10.02 6.08
C LEU A 350 19.22 -9.61 7.42
N VAL A 351 18.01 -10.11 7.70
CA VAL A 351 17.18 -9.63 8.82
C VAL A 351 16.67 -10.74 9.76
N LYS A 352 16.94 -12.02 9.49
CA LYS A 352 16.39 -13.17 10.23
C LYS A 352 16.73 -13.19 11.72
N ARG A 353 17.84 -12.53 12.12
CA ARG A 353 18.31 -12.52 13.50
C ARG A 353 17.73 -11.40 14.36
N TRP A 354 16.99 -10.48 13.75
CA TRP A 354 16.38 -9.39 14.50
C TRP A 354 15.22 -9.91 15.33
N THR A 355 15.15 -9.48 16.59
CA THR A 355 13.96 -9.70 17.43
C THR A 355 12.80 -8.86 16.92
N TYR A 356 11.60 -9.09 17.46
CA TYR A 356 10.44 -8.26 17.13
C TYR A 356 10.65 -6.79 17.53
N GLU A 357 11.19 -6.56 18.73
CA GLU A 357 11.52 -5.23 19.25
C GLU A 357 12.56 -4.53 18.37
N GLU A 358 13.62 -5.21 17.95
CA GLU A 358 14.64 -4.66 17.05
C GLU A 358 14.02 -4.28 15.69
N ARG A 359 13.01 -5.01 15.20
CA ARG A 359 12.28 -4.67 13.99
C ARG A 359 11.46 -3.38 14.16
N LEU A 360 10.80 -3.22 15.30
CA LEU A 360 10.07 -2.00 15.64
C LEU A 360 11.00 -0.80 15.79
N GLU A 361 12.13 -0.95 16.46
CA GLU A 361 13.16 0.08 16.60
C GLU A 361 13.76 0.50 15.26
N HIS A 362 14.12 -0.48 14.41
CA HIS A 362 14.64 -0.20 13.08
C HIS A 362 13.61 0.51 12.20
N ARG A 363 12.36 0.20 12.35
CA ARG A 363 11.25 0.81 11.64
C ARG A 363 11.08 2.29 12.01
N GLU A 364 11.19 2.63 13.31
CA GLU A 364 11.24 4.01 13.78
C GLU A 364 12.44 4.75 13.19
N ALA A 365 13.61 4.13 13.28
CA ALA A 365 14.82 4.70 12.73
C ALA A 365 14.74 4.92 11.21
N ALA A 366 14.14 3.98 10.46
CA ALA A 366 13.91 4.10 9.01
C ALA A 366 12.98 5.27 8.68
N CYS A 367 11.92 5.46 9.47
CA CYS A 367 11.00 6.58 9.35
C CYS A 367 11.71 7.94 9.50
N LEU A 368 12.59 8.04 10.50
CA LEU A 368 13.31 9.28 10.83
C LEU A 368 14.50 9.52 9.91
N HIS A 369 15.30 8.49 9.65
CA HIS A 369 16.63 8.62 9.04
C HIS A 369 16.72 8.07 7.63
N GLY A 370 15.71 7.30 7.16
CA GLY A 370 15.75 6.61 5.85
C GLY A 370 16.94 5.66 5.78
N LEU A 371 17.72 5.74 4.72
CA LEU A 371 18.88 4.87 4.50
C LEU A 371 20.02 5.07 5.51
N SER A 372 20.03 6.16 6.27
CA SER A 372 20.99 6.39 7.36
C SER A 372 20.51 5.79 8.70
N ALA A 373 19.40 5.05 8.73
CA ALA A 373 18.93 4.39 9.93
C ALA A 373 19.96 3.34 10.39
N PRO A 374 20.28 3.28 11.71
CA PRO A 374 21.18 2.28 12.25
C PRO A 374 20.57 0.88 12.14
N VAL A 375 21.37 -0.10 11.77
CA VAL A 375 20.97 -1.50 11.68
C VAL A 375 21.19 -2.20 13.01
N PRO A 376 20.20 -2.94 13.55
CA PRO A 376 20.32 -3.65 14.82
C PRO A 376 21.58 -4.53 14.90
N GLY A 377 22.36 -4.36 15.96
CA GLY A 377 23.57 -5.13 16.20
C GLY A 377 24.72 -4.94 15.21
N LYS A 378 24.66 -3.92 14.32
CA LYS A 378 25.67 -3.66 13.29
C LYS A 378 26.28 -2.27 13.42
N ARG A 379 27.48 -2.09 12.78
CA ARG A 379 28.17 -0.80 12.70
C ARG A 379 27.91 -0.05 11.38
N TYR A 380 27.03 -0.55 10.54
CA TYR A 380 26.63 0.05 9.27
C TYR A 380 25.14 0.42 9.28
N ASP A 381 24.75 1.24 8.36
CA ASP A 381 23.38 1.74 8.21
C ASP A 381 22.53 0.93 7.22
N SER A 382 21.26 1.28 7.13
CA SER A 382 20.30 0.68 6.21
C SER A 382 20.68 0.82 4.74
N GLY A 383 21.51 1.81 4.38
CA GLY A 383 22.00 1.97 3.01
C GLY A 383 22.88 0.81 2.57
N ALA A 384 23.66 0.24 3.49
CA ALA A 384 24.46 -0.96 3.21
C ALA A 384 23.58 -2.17 2.93
N LEU A 385 22.57 -2.43 3.79
CA LEU A 385 21.61 -3.53 3.56
C LEU A 385 20.75 -3.30 2.31
N ALA A 386 20.35 -2.07 2.02
CA ALA A 386 19.58 -1.74 0.83
C ALA A 386 20.35 -2.04 -0.46
N LYS A 387 21.66 -1.77 -0.49
CA LYS A 387 22.52 -2.16 -1.64
C LYS A 387 22.52 -3.66 -1.84
N GLU A 388 22.69 -4.42 -0.77
CA GLU A 388 22.72 -5.87 -0.82
C GLU A 388 21.36 -6.42 -1.28
N LEU A 389 20.25 -5.92 -0.70
CA LEU A 389 18.88 -6.31 -1.07
C LEU A 389 18.59 -6.06 -2.55
N VAL A 390 18.95 -4.88 -3.08
CA VAL A 390 18.77 -4.55 -4.50
C VAL A 390 19.66 -5.44 -5.38
N SER A 391 20.86 -5.79 -4.91
CA SER A 391 21.77 -6.69 -5.65
C SER A 391 21.22 -8.12 -5.71
N ILE A 392 20.66 -8.63 -4.62
CA ILE A 392 19.99 -9.95 -4.57
C ILE A 392 18.83 -9.96 -5.58
N ALA A 393 17.93 -8.98 -5.50
CA ALA A 393 16.79 -8.89 -6.42
C ALA A 393 17.22 -8.80 -7.89
N ARG A 394 18.27 -8.03 -8.18
CA ARG A 394 18.79 -7.87 -9.54
C ARG A 394 19.37 -9.16 -10.11
N ALA A 395 20.01 -9.97 -9.29
CA ALA A 395 20.66 -11.20 -9.72
C ALA A 395 19.66 -12.29 -10.12
N SER A 396 18.44 -12.27 -9.57
CA SER A 396 17.38 -13.24 -9.83
C SER A 396 16.42 -12.82 -10.96
N LEU A 397 16.39 -11.52 -11.31
CA LEU A 397 15.52 -11.04 -12.39
C LEU A 397 16.09 -11.40 -13.78
N PRO A 398 15.19 -11.66 -14.77
CA PRO A 398 15.58 -11.70 -16.18
C PRO A 398 16.34 -10.43 -16.59
N ALA A 399 17.33 -10.58 -17.49
CA ALA A 399 18.21 -9.49 -17.89
C ALA A 399 17.44 -8.27 -18.44
N GLU A 400 16.34 -8.52 -19.17
CA GLU A 400 15.46 -7.51 -19.74
C GLU A 400 14.63 -6.74 -18.70
N GLU A 401 14.44 -7.29 -17.51
CA GLU A 401 13.70 -6.67 -16.41
C GLU A 401 14.60 -6.00 -15.36
N SER A 402 15.87 -6.42 -15.30
CA SER A 402 16.80 -5.99 -14.24
C SER A 402 17.09 -4.47 -14.23
N HIS A 403 16.96 -3.79 -15.38
CA HIS A 403 17.14 -2.34 -15.50
C HIS A 403 16.10 -1.54 -14.71
N LEU A 404 14.93 -2.12 -14.39
CA LEU A 404 13.89 -1.47 -13.58
C LEU A 404 14.37 -1.19 -12.14
N LEU A 405 15.44 -1.86 -11.71
CA LEU A 405 16.10 -1.61 -10.42
C LEU A 405 17.15 -0.50 -10.45
N ASP A 406 17.47 0.12 -11.62
CA ASP A 406 18.55 1.12 -11.72
C ASP A 406 18.32 2.34 -10.83
N GLY A 407 17.05 2.79 -10.73
CA GLY A 407 16.67 3.89 -9.85
C GLY A 407 16.92 3.57 -8.38
N LEU A 408 16.60 2.37 -7.94
CA LEU A 408 16.81 1.90 -6.55
C LEU A 408 18.31 1.67 -6.29
N GLN A 409 19.04 1.12 -7.24
CA GLN A 409 20.50 0.95 -7.14
C GLN A 409 21.21 2.31 -6.96
N ALA A 410 20.78 3.34 -7.71
CA ALA A 410 21.30 4.68 -7.56
C ALA A 410 20.98 5.29 -6.19
N ILE A 411 19.76 5.10 -5.69
CA ILE A 411 19.32 5.54 -4.36
C ILE A 411 20.16 4.85 -3.28
N ALA A 412 20.23 3.52 -3.30
CA ALA A 412 20.98 2.73 -2.32
C ALA A 412 22.47 3.08 -2.33
N SER A 413 23.06 3.33 -3.52
CA SER A 413 24.48 3.68 -3.67
C SER A 413 24.81 5.09 -3.20
N SER A 414 23.89 6.05 -3.39
CA SER A 414 24.11 7.45 -2.99
C SER A 414 23.73 7.74 -1.54
N GLY A 415 23.01 6.84 -0.88
CA GLY A 415 22.40 7.08 0.43
C GLY A 415 21.33 8.18 0.41
N SER A 416 20.83 8.55 -0.77
CA SER A 416 19.91 9.68 -0.98
C SER A 416 18.61 9.23 -1.59
N THR A 417 17.54 9.16 -0.81
CA THR A 417 16.15 8.93 -1.26
C THR A 417 15.56 10.21 -1.87
N SER A 418 14.34 10.09 -2.42
CA SER A 418 13.57 11.27 -2.88
C SER A 418 13.34 12.30 -1.77
N ALA A 419 13.29 11.86 -0.52
CA ALA A 419 13.15 12.69 0.68
C ALA A 419 14.46 13.40 1.11
N SER A 420 15.58 13.15 0.44
CA SER A 420 16.87 13.73 0.85
C SER A 420 16.96 15.22 0.54
N PRO A 421 17.50 16.07 1.45
CA PRO A 421 17.50 17.54 1.30
C PRO A 421 18.19 18.07 0.03
N ARG A 422 19.16 17.33 -0.53
CA ARG A 422 19.86 17.72 -1.77
C ARG A 422 18.97 17.67 -3.01
N ARG A 423 17.94 16.79 -3.06
CA ARG A 423 17.00 16.70 -4.19
C ARG A 423 15.86 17.69 -4.10
N LEU A 424 15.46 18.12 -2.90
CA LEU A 424 14.42 19.13 -2.71
C LEU A 424 14.81 20.52 -3.26
N ARG A 425 16.12 20.81 -3.39
CA ARG A 425 16.61 22.06 -4.00
C ARG A 425 16.57 22.07 -5.54
N SER A 426 16.63 20.92 -6.21
CA SER A 426 16.63 20.83 -7.68
C SER A 426 15.21 20.72 -8.28
N ALA A 427 14.19 20.41 -7.48
CA ALA A 427 12.80 20.36 -7.92
C ALA A 427 12.05 21.71 -7.85
N ARG A 428 12.76 22.78 -7.43
CA ARG A 428 12.23 24.16 -7.35
C ARG A 428 12.81 25.09 -8.44
N ALA A 429 13.58 24.57 -9.38
CA ALA A 429 14.14 25.33 -10.51
C ALA A 429 13.43 25.02 -11.82
#